data_b1e985a246bedfd475343deef261575a
#
_entry.id   b1e985a246bedfd475343deef261575a
#
_cell.length_a   1.000
_cell.length_b   1.000
_cell.length_c   1.000
_cell.angle_alpha   90.00
_cell.angle_beta   90.00
_cell.angle_gamma   90.00
#
_symmetry.space_group_name_H-M   'P 1'
#
loop_
_entity.id
_entity.type
_entity.pdbx_description
1 polymer ?
#
loop_
_entity_poly.entity_id
_entity_poly.type
_entity_poly.pdbx_seq_one_letter_code
_entity_poly.pdbx_strand_id
1 'polypeptide(L)' 'MRAGDIVVRTYGEHPRPKGFLLKPEPFYSSPIGPLYWRVRWFGRARKEEVMPAGEIEGLNESR' A
#
# COMPACT_ATOMS: atom_id res chain seq x y z
N MET A 1 0.15 -6.11 7.54
CA MET A 1 0.32 -6.05 6.07
C MET A 1 1.50 -6.90 5.67
N ARG A 2 1.37 -7.59 4.57
CA ARG A 2 2.48 -8.37 4.02
C ARG A 2 2.41 -8.35 2.50
N ALA A 3 3.54 -8.66 1.85
CA ALA A 3 3.61 -8.68 0.40
C ALA A 3 2.53 -9.59 -0.19
N GLY A 4 1.89 -9.13 -1.25
CA GLY A 4 0.80 -9.85 -1.90
C GLY A 4 -0.59 -9.45 -1.43
N ASP A 5 -0.68 -8.70 -0.34
CA ASP A 5 -1.98 -8.23 0.14
C ASP A 5 -2.57 -7.19 -0.79
N ILE A 6 -3.89 -7.18 -0.87
CA ILE A 6 -4.60 -6.12 -1.59
C ILE A 6 -4.82 -4.98 -0.61
N VAL A 7 -4.44 -3.78 -1.02
CA VAL A 7 -4.54 -2.59 -0.18
C VAL A 7 -5.37 -1.52 -0.89
N VAL A 8 -5.86 -0.58 -0.10
CA VAL A 8 -6.61 0.56 -0.60
C VAL A 8 -6.01 1.83 0.02
N ARG A 9 -6.02 2.91 -0.76
CA ARG A 9 -5.56 4.20 -0.25
C ARG A 9 -6.58 4.73 0.75
N THR A 10 -6.09 5.29 1.86
CA THR A 10 -6.97 5.71 2.95
C THR A 10 -7.56 7.10 2.78
N TYR A 11 -7.18 7.82 1.75
CA TYR A 11 -7.65 9.19 1.52
C TYR A 11 -8.04 9.36 0.06
N GLY A 12 -8.72 10.47 -0.23
CA GLY A 12 -9.14 10.82 -1.57
C GLY A 12 -10.61 10.51 -1.81
N GLU A 13 -11.05 10.83 -3.01
CA GLU A 13 -12.44 10.63 -3.40
C GLU A 13 -12.73 9.18 -3.73
N HIS A 14 -13.96 8.77 -3.49
CA HIS A 14 -14.41 7.44 -3.86
C HIS A 14 -14.70 7.33 -5.35
N PRO A 15 -14.45 6.16 -5.95
CA PRO A 15 -13.81 5.01 -5.33
C PRO A 15 -12.31 5.25 -5.16
N ARG A 16 -11.79 4.84 -4.02
CA ARG A 16 -10.36 4.98 -3.76
C ARG A 16 -9.59 3.90 -4.50
N PRO A 17 -8.39 4.22 -4.98
CA PRO A 17 -7.60 3.24 -5.71
C PRO A 17 -7.20 2.07 -4.82
N LYS A 18 -7.15 0.89 -5.45
CA LYS A 18 -6.70 -0.34 -4.81
C LYS A 18 -5.47 -0.84 -5.55
N GLY A 19 -4.69 -1.64 -4.88
CA GLY A 19 -3.50 -2.20 -5.51
C GLY A 19 -2.95 -3.38 -4.74
N PHE A 20 -1.85 -3.92 -5.27
CA PHE A 20 -1.10 -4.99 -4.63
C PHE A 20 0.07 -4.41 -3.85
N LEU A 21 0.23 -4.90 -2.64
CA LEU A 21 1.40 -4.59 -1.83
C LEU A 21 2.55 -5.46 -2.32
N LEU A 22 3.60 -4.83 -2.86
CA LEU A 22 4.69 -5.58 -3.48
C LEU A 22 5.78 -5.94 -2.49
N LYS A 23 6.34 -4.94 -1.82
CA LYS A 23 7.42 -5.17 -0.87
C LYS A 23 7.61 -3.94 0.00
N PRO A 24 8.17 -4.10 1.20
CA PRO A 24 8.56 -2.95 2.00
C PRO A 24 9.80 -2.28 1.39
N GLU A 25 9.91 -0.97 1.58
CA GLU A 25 11.11 -0.24 1.16
C GLU A 25 12.14 -0.30 2.29
N PRO A 26 13.26 -0.98 2.07
CA PRO A 26 14.21 -1.22 3.16
C PRO A 26 14.91 0.04 3.67
N PHE A 27 15.00 1.08 2.84
CA PHE A 27 15.68 2.30 3.26
C PHE A 27 14.83 3.15 4.21
N TYR A 28 13.56 2.82 4.37
CA TYR A 28 12.62 3.59 5.17
C TYR A 28 11.95 2.70 6.20
N SER A 29 12.74 1.84 6.85
CA SER A 29 12.20 0.99 7.89
C SER A 29 12.51 1.55 9.26
N SER A 30 11.71 1.15 10.24
CA SER A 30 11.88 1.53 11.63
C SER A 30 11.91 0.26 12.48
N PRO A 31 12.27 0.35 13.77
CA PRO A 31 12.25 -0.83 14.64
C PRO A 31 10.89 -1.51 14.74
N ILE A 32 9.82 -0.79 14.47
CA ILE A 32 8.47 -1.35 14.56
C ILE A 32 7.93 -1.82 13.21
N GLY A 33 8.74 -1.70 12.15
CA GLY A 33 8.35 -2.19 10.83
C GLY A 33 8.66 -1.21 9.72
N PRO A 34 8.29 -1.56 8.50
CA PRO A 34 8.52 -0.68 7.35
C PRO A 34 7.69 0.58 7.44
N LEU A 35 8.30 1.72 7.10
CA LEU A 35 7.60 3.00 7.05
C LEU A 35 6.94 3.23 5.69
N TYR A 36 7.50 2.63 4.64
CA TYR A 36 7.01 2.79 3.27
C TYR A 36 6.91 1.42 2.61
N TRP A 37 5.92 1.33 1.71
CA TRP A 37 5.71 0.12 0.93
C TRP A 37 5.61 0.47 -0.55
N ARG A 38 6.09 -0.42 -1.39
CA ARG A 38 5.88 -0.31 -2.82
C ARG A 38 4.56 -0.98 -3.17
N VAL A 39 3.71 -0.23 -3.85
CA VAL A 39 2.36 -0.68 -4.20
C VAL A 39 2.20 -0.58 -5.71
N ARG A 40 1.62 -1.59 -6.31
CA ARG A 40 1.24 -1.54 -7.73
C ARG A 40 -0.26 -1.30 -7.78
N TRP A 41 -0.65 -0.13 -8.24
CA TRP A 41 -2.06 0.24 -8.31
C TRP A 41 -2.75 -0.46 -9.47
N PHE A 42 -3.99 -0.91 -9.24
CA PHE A 42 -4.84 -1.46 -10.30
C PHE A 42 -5.36 -0.33 -11.17
N GLY A 43 -5.68 -0.65 -12.42
CA GLY A 43 -6.29 0.30 -13.31
C GLY A 43 -5.45 0.57 -14.53
N ARG A 44 -5.80 1.64 -15.23
CA ARG A 44 -5.21 1.95 -16.52
C ARG A 44 -3.71 2.16 -16.50
N ALA A 45 -3.24 2.83 -15.49
CA ALA A 45 -1.85 3.25 -15.44
C ALA A 45 -0.91 2.14 -14.97
N ARG A 46 -1.40 1.20 -14.19
CA ARG A 46 -0.60 0.12 -13.60
C ARG A 46 0.68 0.65 -12.96
N LYS A 47 0.55 1.78 -12.30
CA LYS A 47 1.70 2.45 -11.70
C LYS A 47 2.13 1.78 -10.42
N GLU A 48 3.46 1.77 -10.24
CA GLU A 48 4.04 1.42 -8.95
C GLU A 48 4.41 2.71 -8.24
N GLU A 49 4.09 2.77 -6.97
CA GLU A 49 4.41 3.92 -6.13
C GLU A 49 4.91 3.46 -4.79
N VAL A 50 5.79 4.26 -4.19
CA VAL A 50 6.19 4.05 -2.81
C VAL A 50 5.25 4.87 -1.94
N MET A 51 4.51 4.20 -1.06
CA MET A 51 3.48 4.83 -0.24
C MET A 51 3.82 4.69 1.23
N PRO A 52 3.60 5.76 2.02
CA PRO A 52 3.71 5.63 3.48
C PRO A 52 2.71 4.59 4.00
N ALA A 53 3.16 3.78 4.95
CA ALA A 53 2.31 2.73 5.50
C ALA A 53 1.00 3.27 6.07
N GLY A 54 1.02 4.49 6.60
CA GLY A 54 -0.18 5.10 7.17
C GLY A 54 -1.20 5.56 6.14
N GLU A 55 -0.83 5.58 4.86
CA GLU A 55 -1.73 6.02 3.80
C GLU A 55 -2.35 4.87 3.01
N ILE A 56 -2.08 3.66 3.41
CA ILE A 56 -2.67 2.47 2.79
C ILE A 56 -3.22 1.55 3.87
N GLU A 57 -4.21 0.76 3.50
CA GLU A 57 -4.89 -0.12 4.43
C GLU A 57 -5.16 -1.45 3.74
N GLY A 58 -4.90 -2.55 4.43
CA GLY A 58 -5.16 -3.87 3.89
C GLY A 58 -6.66 -4.16 3.89
N LEU A 59 -7.18 -4.59 2.75
CA LEU A 59 -8.61 -4.91 2.67
C LEU A 59 -9.01 -6.04 3.59
N ASN A 60 -8.14 -7.02 3.74
CA ASN A 60 -8.44 -8.18 4.57
C ASN A 60 -8.34 -7.87 6.07
N GLU A 61 -7.70 -6.78 6.42
CA GLU A 61 -7.48 -6.41 7.81
C GLU A 61 -8.58 -5.50 8.37
N SER A 62 -9.46 -5.02 7.52
CA SER A 62 -10.49 -4.09 7.93
C SER A 62 -11.73 -4.77 8.47
N ARG A 63 -11.65 -6.04 8.74
CA ARG A 63 -12.75 -6.82 9.33
C ARG A 63 -12.61 -6.97 10.80
#